data_a61980b6f710dec074cfa7793f16db5c
#
_entry.id   a61980b6f710dec074cfa7793f16db5c
#
_cell.length_a   1.000
_cell.length_b   1.000
_cell.length_c   1.000
_cell.angle_alpha   90.00
_cell.angle_beta   90.00
_cell.angle_gamma   90.00
#
_symmetry.space_group_name_H-M   'P 1'
#
loop_
_entity.id
_entity.type
_entity.pdbx_description
1 polymer ?
#
loop_
_entity_poly.entity_id
_entity_poly.type
_entity_poly.pdbx_seq_one_letter_code
_entity_poly.pdbx_strand_id
1 'polypeptide(L)'
;MSGLRWFLFSIALCFGFVWAEHTDDISPAGESAEEETLLESVAEVVDQQGPAAVYYPKPELKELVAEDGVVDVYVIPIEDAISKPNLFILRRGLKQAIENDIEMVILDMDTPGGRVDVCLEMMEMLDRFEGVTATYVNEDAISAGSFIAAATDEIYFSPRGKIGASAVITGTGEDIGETAKQKIESYLRAHIRIISDEDPLRGKVIRAMLETDYELKVGDEVIKPEGELLTLTAKEAMKEYGDPPRALLGEGIYDDVETLLAERVGDATLEIKRYELSGAEVLGKWINAITPLLMAIGVACIYIEFQSPGFGVFGVMGLVAFGVLFGGFYVAGLAGYELYAIFVLGFVLVIAELLLMPGALFLSIPGLAMMLGSLIWGMVDYWPKGTGTLTLDSFVEPFVNVVFGLALSLVAILVLYRLIKGSPIERSVVLSGTVGGGGSSSREDELVGRENNLPRIGLTGTTVTKLFPSGRVEFGGKRYEARCAVGMIDSGAKVRVVRYEDFDVIVEEVES
;
A
#
# COMPACT_ATOMS: atom_id res chain seq x y z
N MET A 1 14.50 28.53 15.44
CA MET A 1 13.90 28.55 14.10
C MET A 1 14.89 28.29 12.94
N SER A 2 16.18 28.12 13.19
CA SER A 2 17.21 27.84 12.15
C SER A 2 17.42 26.37 11.84
N GLY A 3 17.15 25.44 12.75
CA GLY A 3 17.35 24.01 12.54
C GLY A 3 16.33 23.32 11.59
N LEU A 4 15.10 23.84 11.51
CA LEU A 4 14.05 23.25 10.65
C LEU A 4 14.27 23.58 9.16
N ARG A 5 14.91 24.70 8.86
CA ARG A 5 15.26 25.08 7.47
C ARG A 5 16.40 24.24 6.90
N TRP A 6 17.36 23.82 7.74
CA TRP A 6 18.45 22.93 7.33
C TRP A 6 17.98 21.49 7.10
N PHE A 7 17.02 21.02 7.90
CA PHE A 7 16.45 19.69 7.76
C PHE A 7 15.63 19.53 6.47
N LEU A 8 14.83 20.54 6.11
CA LEU A 8 14.07 20.57 4.86
C LEU A 8 14.97 20.73 3.62
N PHE A 9 16.10 21.44 3.76
CA PHE A 9 17.08 21.59 2.69
C PHE A 9 17.88 20.29 2.42
N SER A 10 18.17 19.53 3.47
CA SER A 10 18.82 18.20 3.33
C SER A 10 17.93 17.15 2.68
N ILE A 11 16.62 17.20 2.93
CA ILE A 11 15.65 16.29 2.25
C ILE A 11 15.54 16.64 0.75
N ALA A 12 15.57 17.94 0.40
CA ALA A 12 15.53 18.35 -1.01
C ALA A 12 16.81 17.99 -1.79
N LEU A 13 17.96 17.89 -1.11
CA LEU A 13 19.24 17.48 -1.73
C LEU A 13 19.33 15.95 -1.96
N CYS A 14 18.64 15.14 -1.18
CA CYS A 14 18.59 13.68 -1.40
C CYS A 14 17.68 13.26 -2.57
N PHE A 15 16.73 14.12 -2.97
CA PHE A 15 15.85 13.85 -4.12
C PHE A 15 16.31 14.50 -5.44
N GLY A 16 17.39 15.28 -5.42
CA GLY A 16 17.87 16.06 -6.57
C GLY A 16 19.02 15.46 -7.37
N PHE A 17 19.50 14.26 -7.07
CA PHE A 17 20.77 13.74 -7.63
C PHE A 17 20.63 12.43 -8.44
N VAL A 18 19.57 12.28 -9.24
CA VAL A 18 19.53 11.25 -10.30
C VAL A 18 18.90 11.84 -11.56
N TRP A 19 19.48 12.91 -12.11
CA TRP A 19 19.21 13.29 -13.50
C TRP A 19 20.20 14.35 -13.98
N ALA A 20 21.37 13.92 -14.41
CA ALA A 20 22.19 14.65 -15.39
C ALA A 20 23.32 13.73 -15.89
N GLU A 21 23.52 13.81 -17.18
CA GLU A 21 24.62 13.31 -18.00
C GLU A 21 24.44 11.95 -18.68
N HIS A 22 23.92 12.01 -19.91
CA HIS A 22 24.68 11.60 -21.09
C HIS A 22 23.96 12.11 -22.34
N THR A 23 24.40 13.25 -22.86
CA THR A 23 24.19 13.65 -24.25
C THR A 23 25.56 13.66 -24.92
N ASP A 24 25.87 12.61 -25.62
CA ASP A 24 26.97 12.64 -26.59
C ASP A 24 26.42 12.86 -27.99
N ASP A 25 26.97 13.88 -28.64
CA ASP A 25 26.76 14.29 -30.01
C ASP A 25 27.01 13.14 -31.00
N ILE A 26 26.01 12.82 -31.82
CA ILE A 26 26.22 12.11 -33.08
C ILE A 26 25.80 13.02 -34.22
N SER A 27 26.79 13.54 -34.94
CA SER A 27 26.64 14.29 -36.17
C SER A 27 26.21 13.36 -37.31
N PRO A 28 25.32 13.76 -38.22
CA PRO A 28 24.90 12.94 -39.35
C PRO A 28 25.97 12.93 -40.45
N ALA A 29 26.50 11.75 -40.75
CA ALA A 29 27.36 11.54 -41.92
C ALA A 29 26.53 10.96 -43.07
N GLY A 30 26.53 11.68 -44.17
CA GLY A 30 26.36 11.36 -45.57
C GLY A 30 25.46 10.16 -45.98
N GLU A 31 24.24 10.46 -46.41
CA GLU A 31 23.47 9.60 -47.28
C GLU A 31 24.20 9.49 -48.66
N SER A 32 24.50 8.27 -49.10
CA SER A 32 25.10 8.02 -50.40
C SER A 32 24.05 7.73 -51.43
N ALA A 33 24.26 8.26 -52.65
CA ALA A 33 23.37 8.11 -53.82
C ALA A 33 23.11 6.65 -54.27
N GLU A 34 23.78 5.68 -53.62
CA GLU A 34 23.52 4.24 -53.85
C GLU A 34 22.27 3.71 -53.11
N GLU A 35 21.90 4.34 -51.98
CA GLU A 35 20.69 3.93 -51.19
C GLU A 35 19.39 4.38 -51.90
N GLU A 36 19.41 5.55 -52.56
CA GLU A 36 18.22 6.04 -53.33
C GLU A 36 17.97 5.13 -54.54
N THR A 37 18.99 4.64 -55.23
CA THR A 37 18.84 3.75 -56.39
C THR A 37 18.40 2.34 -55.99
N LEU A 38 18.70 1.90 -54.78
CA LEU A 38 18.21 0.60 -54.23
C LEU A 38 16.73 0.71 -53.82
N LEU A 39 16.34 1.82 -53.24
CA LEU A 39 14.93 2.09 -52.87
C LEU A 39 14.03 2.21 -54.10
N GLU A 40 14.47 2.88 -55.19
CA GLU A 40 13.75 2.94 -56.46
C GLU A 40 13.61 1.56 -57.13
N SER A 41 14.68 0.75 -57.11
CA SER A 41 14.61 -0.62 -57.67
C SER A 41 13.72 -1.56 -56.90
N VAL A 42 13.62 -1.42 -55.57
CA VAL A 42 12.71 -2.19 -54.73
C VAL A 42 11.27 -1.74 -54.91
N ALA A 43 11.04 -0.44 -55.08
CA ALA A 43 9.71 0.10 -55.34
C ALA A 43 9.15 -0.35 -56.71
N GLU A 44 10.01 -0.46 -57.74
CA GLU A 44 9.59 -0.93 -59.07
C GLU A 44 9.31 -2.43 -59.15
N VAL A 45 9.94 -3.24 -58.29
CA VAL A 45 9.66 -4.70 -58.16
C VAL A 45 8.36 -4.93 -57.37
N VAL A 46 8.00 -4.06 -56.41
CA VAL A 46 6.76 -4.16 -55.66
C VAL A 46 5.52 -3.78 -56.47
N ASP A 47 5.66 -2.88 -57.45
CA ASP A 47 4.53 -2.40 -58.30
C ASP A 47 4.16 -3.40 -59.42
N GLN A 48 5.00 -4.41 -59.71
CA GLN A 48 4.71 -5.42 -60.74
C GLN A 48 4.04 -6.71 -60.17
N GLN A 49 3.96 -6.87 -58.89
CA GLN A 49 3.16 -7.89 -58.25
C GLN A 49 1.82 -7.23 -57.84
N GLY A 50 0.71 -7.63 -58.54
CA GLY A 50 -0.63 -7.25 -58.10
C GLY A 50 -0.80 -7.50 -56.58
N PRO A 51 -1.80 -6.89 -55.92
CA PRO A 51 -1.89 -6.85 -54.48
C PRO A 51 -1.71 -8.31 -53.95
N ALA A 52 -0.53 -8.53 -53.39
CA ALA A 52 -0.24 -9.82 -52.74
C ALA A 52 -1.31 -9.99 -51.67
N ALA A 53 -2.02 -11.11 -51.74
CA ALA A 53 -2.96 -11.46 -50.72
C ALA A 53 -2.25 -11.34 -49.36
N VAL A 54 -2.68 -10.37 -48.54
CA VAL A 54 -2.00 -10.08 -47.28
C VAL A 54 -2.31 -11.23 -46.35
N TYR A 55 -1.32 -12.09 -46.19
CA TYR A 55 -1.40 -13.22 -45.27
C TYR A 55 -1.19 -12.75 -43.84
N TYR A 56 -2.19 -12.98 -43.02
CA TYR A 56 -2.11 -12.79 -41.57
C TYR A 56 -2.20 -14.18 -40.91
N PRO A 57 -1.09 -14.81 -40.53
CA PRO A 57 -1.13 -16.09 -39.83
C PRO A 57 -1.95 -15.94 -38.56
N LYS A 58 -2.88 -16.89 -38.34
CA LYS A 58 -3.57 -17.01 -37.05
C LYS A 58 -2.71 -17.89 -36.17
N PRO A 59 -2.39 -17.48 -34.92
CA PRO A 59 -1.77 -18.37 -33.96
C PRO A 59 -2.62 -19.64 -33.75
N GLU A 60 -1.97 -20.76 -33.59
CA GLU A 60 -2.65 -22.00 -33.17
C GLU A 60 -3.08 -21.81 -31.70
N LEU A 61 -4.31 -22.27 -31.40
CA LEU A 61 -4.77 -22.26 -30.01
C LEU A 61 -3.90 -23.21 -29.20
N LYS A 62 -3.50 -22.77 -28.01
CA LYS A 62 -2.73 -23.58 -27.06
C LYS A 62 -3.51 -24.87 -26.74
N GLU A 63 -2.84 -26.01 -26.74
CA GLU A 63 -3.46 -27.29 -26.35
C GLU A 63 -3.76 -27.24 -24.84
N LEU A 64 -4.97 -27.69 -24.48
CA LEU A 64 -5.33 -27.93 -23.09
C LEU A 64 -4.84 -29.31 -22.71
N VAL A 65 -3.80 -29.40 -21.91
CA VAL A 65 -3.19 -30.67 -21.50
C VAL A 65 -3.85 -31.14 -20.21
N ALA A 66 -4.81 -32.04 -20.33
CA ALA A 66 -5.47 -32.67 -19.20
C ALA A 66 -4.69 -33.93 -18.77
N GLU A 67 -4.00 -33.91 -17.64
CA GLU A 67 -3.21 -35.06 -17.15
C GLU A 67 -4.09 -36.28 -16.85
N ASP A 68 -5.33 -36.08 -16.38
CA ASP A 68 -6.31 -37.15 -16.03
C ASP A 68 -7.56 -37.18 -16.93
N GLY A 69 -7.52 -36.51 -18.08
CA GLY A 69 -8.69 -36.35 -18.95
C GLY A 69 -9.76 -35.40 -18.40
N VAL A 70 -9.41 -34.61 -17.36
CA VAL A 70 -10.22 -33.54 -16.78
C VAL A 70 -9.50 -32.23 -17.04
N VAL A 71 -10.21 -31.26 -17.58
CA VAL A 71 -9.72 -29.90 -17.77
C VAL A 71 -10.31 -29.00 -16.67
N ASP A 72 -9.47 -28.52 -15.82
CA ASP A 72 -9.83 -27.55 -14.76
C ASP A 72 -9.82 -26.13 -15.32
N VAL A 73 -10.95 -25.43 -15.21
CA VAL A 73 -11.09 -24.05 -15.67
C VAL A 73 -11.48 -23.15 -14.51
N TYR A 74 -10.77 -22.01 -14.40
CA TYR A 74 -11.06 -21.02 -13.37
C TYR A 74 -11.60 -19.74 -13.98
N VAL A 75 -12.85 -19.39 -13.65
CA VAL A 75 -13.54 -18.20 -14.17
C VAL A 75 -13.38 -17.05 -13.17
N ILE A 76 -12.77 -15.95 -13.61
CA ILE A 76 -12.51 -14.75 -12.81
C ILE A 76 -13.35 -13.60 -13.35
N PRO A 77 -14.28 -13.01 -12.57
CA PRO A 77 -15.06 -11.87 -13.01
C PRO A 77 -14.21 -10.59 -13.03
N ILE A 78 -14.30 -9.82 -14.12
CA ILE A 78 -13.72 -8.48 -14.27
C ILE A 78 -14.86 -7.52 -14.59
N GLU A 79 -15.48 -7.02 -13.55
CA GLU A 79 -16.68 -6.19 -13.62
C GLU A 79 -16.39 -4.76 -13.18
N ASP A 80 -17.25 -3.81 -13.54
CA ASP A 80 -17.14 -2.40 -13.18
C ASP A 80 -15.87 -1.72 -13.72
N ALA A 81 -15.56 -0.52 -13.20
CA ALA A 81 -14.38 0.24 -13.62
C ALA A 81 -13.08 -0.41 -13.16
N ILE A 82 -12.12 -0.58 -14.09
CA ILE A 82 -10.78 -1.13 -13.82
C ILE A 82 -10.07 -0.28 -12.77
N SER A 83 -9.86 -0.91 -11.62
CA SER A 83 -9.34 -0.27 -10.41
C SER A 83 -8.62 -1.30 -9.53
N LYS A 84 -8.00 -0.87 -8.44
CA LYS A 84 -7.27 -1.79 -7.53
C LYS A 84 -8.06 -3.05 -7.08
N PRO A 85 -9.38 -2.99 -6.90
CA PRO A 85 -10.18 -4.18 -6.67
C PRO A 85 -10.05 -5.28 -7.72
N ASN A 86 -10.23 -4.90 -8.99
CA ASN A 86 -10.12 -5.86 -10.11
C ASN A 86 -8.71 -6.46 -10.13
N LEU A 87 -7.68 -5.62 -9.84
CA LEU A 87 -6.30 -6.07 -9.68
C LEU A 87 -6.16 -7.15 -8.60
N PHE A 88 -6.78 -6.95 -7.42
CA PHE A 88 -6.70 -7.92 -6.32
C PHE A 88 -7.44 -9.21 -6.63
N ILE A 89 -8.62 -9.10 -7.28
CA ILE A 89 -9.39 -10.24 -7.75
C ILE A 89 -8.56 -11.08 -8.73
N LEU A 90 -8.01 -10.43 -9.75
CA LEU A 90 -7.18 -11.08 -10.75
C LEU A 90 -5.93 -11.73 -10.13
N ARG A 91 -5.19 -10.98 -9.30
CA ARG A 91 -3.98 -11.46 -8.62
C ARG A 91 -4.27 -12.72 -7.80
N ARG A 92 -5.31 -12.66 -6.98
CA ARG A 92 -5.68 -13.79 -6.12
C ARG A 92 -6.18 -14.96 -6.94
N GLY A 93 -7.01 -14.70 -7.96
CA GLY A 93 -7.51 -15.73 -8.86
C GLY A 93 -6.38 -16.45 -9.59
N LEU A 94 -5.43 -15.72 -10.18
CA LEU A 94 -4.27 -16.29 -10.86
C LEU A 94 -3.36 -17.07 -9.89
N LYS A 95 -3.11 -16.55 -8.68
CA LYS A 95 -2.33 -17.30 -7.67
C LYS A 95 -3.01 -18.62 -7.29
N GLN A 96 -4.32 -18.60 -7.09
CA GLN A 96 -5.09 -19.82 -6.81
C GLN A 96 -5.07 -20.78 -7.99
N ALA A 97 -5.17 -20.27 -9.23
CA ALA A 97 -5.07 -21.09 -10.43
C ALA A 97 -3.68 -21.77 -10.51
N ILE A 98 -2.60 -21.03 -10.27
CA ILE A 98 -1.22 -21.56 -10.26
C ILE A 98 -1.03 -22.60 -9.13
N GLU A 99 -1.54 -22.33 -7.92
CA GLU A 99 -1.43 -23.24 -6.78
C GLU A 99 -2.15 -24.57 -6.99
N ASN A 100 -3.26 -24.54 -7.72
CA ASN A 100 -4.11 -25.70 -7.99
C ASN A 100 -3.87 -26.33 -9.37
N ASP A 101 -2.82 -25.95 -10.07
CA ASP A 101 -2.46 -26.48 -11.40
C ASP A 101 -3.62 -26.41 -12.42
N ILE A 102 -4.35 -25.29 -12.43
CA ILE A 102 -5.46 -25.02 -13.35
C ILE A 102 -4.91 -24.85 -14.77
N GLU A 103 -5.51 -25.53 -15.76
CA GLU A 103 -5.05 -25.50 -17.15
C GLU A 103 -5.51 -24.23 -17.89
N MET A 104 -6.68 -23.70 -17.53
CA MET A 104 -7.25 -22.53 -18.21
C MET A 104 -7.88 -21.53 -17.25
N VAL A 105 -7.58 -20.25 -17.45
CA VAL A 105 -8.22 -19.13 -16.76
C VAL A 105 -9.05 -18.33 -17.76
N ILE A 106 -10.32 -18.07 -17.43
CA ILE A 106 -11.21 -17.21 -18.22
C ILE A 106 -11.54 -15.96 -17.43
N LEU A 107 -11.33 -14.80 -18.05
CA LEU A 107 -11.83 -13.52 -17.56
C LEU A 107 -13.26 -13.32 -18.10
N ASP A 108 -14.25 -13.38 -17.22
CA ASP A 108 -15.64 -12.99 -17.55
C ASP A 108 -15.73 -11.47 -17.42
N MET A 109 -15.72 -10.77 -18.58
CA MET A 109 -15.45 -9.35 -18.64
C MET A 109 -16.69 -8.52 -19.00
N ASP A 110 -16.99 -7.56 -18.11
CA ASP A 110 -17.98 -6.49 -18.34
C ASP A 110 -17.47 -5.19 -17.70
N THR A 111 -16.70 -4.39 -18.46
CA THR A 111 -16.05 -3.20 -17.94
C THR A 111 -16.09 -2.02 -18.92
N PRO A 112 -16.43 -0.82 -18.44
CA PRO A 112 -16.30 0.42 -19.21
C PRO A 112 -14.84 0.90 -19.33
N GLY A 113 -13.85 0.18 -18.78
CA GLY A 113 -12.47 0.59 -18.68
C GLY A 113 -12.11 1.21 -17.33
N GLY A 114 -11.00 1.95 -17.25
CA GLY A 114 -10.57 2.57 -16.01
C GLY A 114 -9.11 2.98 -15.99
N ARG A 115 -8.41 2.74 -14.88
CA ARG A 115 -7.04 3.21 -14.64
C ARG A 115 -6.02 2.48 -15.51
N VAL A 116 -5.20 3.25 -16.23
CA VAL A 116 -4.14 2.72 -17.11
C VAL A 116 -3.05 1.99 -16.32
N ASP A 117 -2.64 2.52 -15.16
CA ASP A 117 -1.63 1.89 -14.31
C ASP A 117 -2.07 0.51 -13.80
N VAL A 118 -3.32 0.39 -13.40
CA VAL A 118 -3.92 -0.90 -12.99
C VAL A 118 -4.05 -1.86 -14.18
N CYS A 119 -4.46 -1.35 -15.33
CA CYS A 119 -4.54 -2.13 -16.57
C CYS A 119 -3.20 -2.79 -16.92
N LEU A 120 -2.12 -2.00 -16.93
CA LEU A 120 -0.78 -2.49 -17.23
C LEU A 120 -0.32 -3.57 -16.22
N GLU A 121 -0.57 -3.36 -14.93
CA GLU A 121 -0.25 -4.34 -13.91
C GLU A 121 -1.07 -5.64 -14.08
N MET A 122 -2.35 -5.56 -14.48
CA MET A 122 -3.17 -6.73 -14.80
C MET A 122 -2.64 -7.49 -16.02
N MET A 123 -2.21 -6.78 -17.07
CA MET A 123 -1.60 -7.40 -18.25
C MET A 123 -0.31 -8.16 -17.91
N GLU A 124 0.57 -7.56 -17.08
CA GLU A 124 1.79 -8.22 -16.60
C GLU A 124 1.50 -9.46 -15.73
N MET A 125 0.39 -9.44 -14.99
CA MET A 125 -0.02 -10.61 -14.21
C MET A 125 -0.49 -11.79 -15.08
N LEU A 126 -1.21 -11.50 -16.16
CA LEU A 126 -1.66 -12.53 -17.09
C LEU A 126 -0.48 -13.26 -17.74
N ASP A 127 0.58 -12.53 -18.09
CA ASP A 127 1.82 -13.10 -18.64
C ASP A 127 2.55 -14.08 -17.69
N ARG A 128 2.24 -14.04 -16.41
CA ARG A 128 2.82 -14.96 -15.40
C ARG A 128 2.10 -16.29 -15.28
N PHE A 129 0.97 -16.45 -15.92
CA PHE A 129 0.21 -17.69 -15.92
C PHE A 129 0.68 -18.57 -17.08
N GLU A 130 1.23 -19.74 -16.78
CA GLU A 130 1.80 -20.65 -17.80
C GLU A 130 0.72 -21.46 -18.57
N GLY A 131 -0.51 -21.53 -18.02
CA GLY A 131 -1.66 -22.16 -18.68
C GLY A 131 -2.28 -21.29 -19.77
N VAL A 132 -3.47 -21.67 -20.24
CA VAL A 132 -4.22 -20.92 -21.23
C VAL A 132 -4.99 -19.78 -20.55
N THR A 133 -4.86 -18.59 -21.09
CA THR A 133 -5.66 -17.43 -20.66
C THR A 133 -6.69 -17.07 -21.73
N ALA A 134 -7.94 -16.83 -21.34
CA ALA A 134 -8.98 -16.38 -22.25
C ALA A 134 -9.78 -15.23 -21.65
N THR A 135 -10.29 -14.36 -22.52
CA THR A 135 -11.30 -13.36 -22.14
C THR A 135 -12.61 -13.70 -22.84
N TYR A 136 -13.68 -13.81 -22.05
CA TYR A 136 -15.05 -13.82 -22.53
C TYR A 136 -15.67 -12.44 -22.35
N VAL A 137 -15.84 -11.69 -23.45
CA VAL A 137 -16.45 -10.36 -23.44
C VAL A 137 -17.97 -10.52 -23.33
N ASN A 138 -18.46 -10.42 -22.09
CA ASN A 138 -19.86 -10.65 -21.75
C ASN A 138 -20.76 -9.50 -22.25
N GLU A 139 -20.46 -8.25 -21.86
CA GLU A 139 -21.11 -7.05 -22.43
C GLU A 139 -20.07 -6.08 -22.97
N ASP A 140 -19.21 -5.52 -22.13
CA ASP A 140 -18.26 -4.47 -22.47
C ASP A 140 -16.82 -4.85 -22.12
N ALA A 141 -15.91 -4.68 -23.09
CA ALA A 141 -14.47 -4.66 -22.91
C ALA A 141 -13.92 -3.35 -23.45
N ILE A 142 -14.31 -2.23 -22.81
CA ILE A 142 -14.05 -0.89 -23.30
C ILE A 142 -12.79 -0.32 -22.64
N SER A 143 -12.06 0.55 -23.39
CA SER A 143 -10.88 1.27 -22.88
C SER A 143 -9.82 0.30 -22.31
N ALA A 144 -9.47 0.40 -21.01
CA ALA A 144 -8.55 -0.53 -20.35
C ALA A 144 -8.95 -2.01 -20.50
N GLY A 145 -10.25 -2.32 -20.59
CA GLY A 145 -10.76 -3.68 -20.80
C GLY A 145 -10.26 -4.30 -22.10
N SER A 146 -10.16 -3.53 -23.19
CA SER A 146 -9.68 -4.03 -24.47
C SER A 146 -8.20 -4.42 -24.43
N PHE A 147 -7.37 -3.72 -23.67
CA PHE A 147 -5.96 -4.05 -23.49
C PHE A 147 -5.81 -5.32 -22.64
N ILE A 148 -6.60 -5.46 -21.58
CA ILE A 148 -6.60 -6.67 -20.73
C ILE A 148 -7.04 -7.86 -21.54
N ALA A 149 -8.12 -7.73 -22.34
CA ALA A 149 -8.56 -8.77 -23.24
C ALA A 149 -7.50 -9.14 -24.28
N ALA A 150 -6.80 -8.15 -24.85
CA ALA A 150 -5.72 -8.38 -25.81
C ALA A 150 -4.50 -9.07 -25.20
N ALA A 151 -4.31 -9.00 -23.88
CA ALA A 151 -3.23 -9.65 -23.16
C ALA A 151 -3.53 -11.13 -22.83
N THR A 152 -4.73 -11.64 -23.09
CA THR A 152 -5.05 -13.06 -23.00
C THR A 152 -4.76 -13.79 -24.30
N ASP A 153 -4.52 -15.09 -24.25
CA ASP A 153 -4.26 -15.92 -25.45
C ASP A 153 -5.46 -15.93 -26.39
N GLU A 154 -6.66 -16.07 -25.85
CA GLU A 154 -7.90 -16.24 -26.59
C GLU A 154 -8.93 -15.15 -26.21
N ILE A 155 -9.72 -14.68 -27.21
CA ILE A 155 -10.80 -13.71 -26.98
C ILE A 155 -12.09 -14.28 -27.54
N TYR A 156 -13.11 -14.37 -26.72
CA TYR A 156 -14.45 -14.83 -27.05
C TYR A 156 -15.48 -13.76 -26.73
N PHE A 157 -16.61 -13.81 -27.38
CA PHE A 157 -17.67 -12.82 -27.22
C PHE A 157 -19.00 -13.45 -26.86
N SER A 158 -19.80 -12.76 -26.07
CA SER A 158 -21.24 -12.95 -26.06
C SER A 158 -21.86 -12.34 -27.32
N PRO A 159 -23.09 -12.68 -27.69
CA PRO A 159 -23.78 -12.03 -28.82
C PRO A 159 -23.92 -10.50 -28.67
N ARG A 160 -23.78 -9.96 -27.46
CA ARG A 160 -23.86 -8.53 -27.14
C ARG A 160 -22.49 -7.89 -26.85
N GLY A 161 -21.45 -8.68 -26.88
CA GLY A 161 -20.10 -8.24 -26.54
C GLY A 161 -19.60 -7.11 -27.45
N LYS A 162 -18.91 -6.14 -26.85
CA LYS A 162 -18.28 -5.00 -27.54
C LYS A 162 -16.88 -4.79 -26.99
N ILE A 163 -15.93 -4.45 -27.86
CA ILE A 163 -14.54 -4.21 -27.51
C ILE A 163 -13.99 -3.00 -28.23
N GLY A 164 -13.20 -2.16 -27.54
CA GLY A 164 -12.51 -1.02 -28.16
C GLY A 164 -12.62 0.30 -27.40
N ALA A 165 -12.68 1.42 -28.14
CA ALA A 165 -12.75 2.81 -27.62
C ALA A 165 -11.68 3.09 -26.53
N SER A 166 -10.40 2.87 -26.84
CA SER A 166 -9.31 2.80 -25.87
C SER A 166 -8.45 4.05 -25.80
N ALA A 167 -8.96 5.20 -26.27
CA ALA A 167 -8.25 6.48 -26.18
C ALA A 167 -7.95 6.85 -24.72
N VAL A 168 -6.77 7.43 -24.51
CA VAL A 168 -6.32 7.84 -23.18
C VAL A 168 -6.93 9.20 -22.83
N ILE A 169 -7.73 9.23 -21.77
CA ILE A 169 -8.37 10.43 -21.21
C ILE A 169 -8.04 10.58 -19.71
N THR A 170 -8.30 11.77 -19.15
CA THR A 170 -8.23 11.95 -17.68
C THR A 170 -9.36 11.22 -16.98
N GLY A 171 -9.22 10.98 -15.67
CA GLY A 171 -10.30 10.40 -14.85
C GLY A 171 -11.57 11.27 -14.77
N THR A 172 -11.50 12.54 -15.19
CA THR A 172 -12.64 13.46 -15.32
C THR A 172 -13.28 13.43 -16.72
N GLY A 173 -12.72 12.64 -17.65
CA GLY A 173 -13.18 12.59 -19.05
C GLY A 173 -12.66 13.74 -19.93
N GLU A 174 -11.74 14.56 -19.42
CA GLU A 174 -11.10 15.64 -20.17
C GLU A 174 -9.86 15.12 -20.91
N ASP A 175 -9.49 15.78 -21.99
CA ASP A 175 -8.28 15.48 -22.75
C ASP A 175 -7.02 15.75 -21.90
N ILE A 176 -6.07 14.82 -21.97
CA ILE A 176 -4.75 14.99 -21.37
C ILE A 176 -3.93 15.92 -22.25
N GLY A 177 -3.06 16.74 -21.65
CA GLY A 177 -2.13 17.57 -22.42
C GLY A 177 -1.32 16.73 -23.41
N GLU A 178 -1.17 17.23 -24.64
CA GLU A 178 -0.63 16.52 -25.82
C GLU A 178 0.66 15.72 -25.54
N THR A 179 1.62 16.34 -24.85
CA THR A 179 2.90 15.68 -24.51
C THR A 179 2.73 14.48 -23.57
N ALA A 180 1.79 14.57 -22.61
CA ALA A 180 1.53 13.48 -21.68
C ALA A 180 0.79 12.33 -22.38
N LYS A 181 -0.17 12.66 -23.23
CA LYS A 181 -0.89 11.73 -24.09
C LYS A 181 0.07 10.93 -24.96
N GLN A 182 0.95 11.61 -25.70
CA GLN A 182 1.96 10.97 -26.56
C GLN A 182 2.88 10.00 -25.80
N LYS A 183 3.30 10.35 -24.57
CA LYS A 183 4.11 9.46 -23.74
C LYS A 183 3.35 8.19 -23.35
N ILE A 184 2.11 8.33 -22.89
CA ILE A 184 1.28 7.19 -22.47
C ILE A 184 0.96 6.31 -23.68
N GLU A 185 0.55 6.89 -24.81
CA GLU A 185 0.28 6.14 -26.04
C GLU A 185 1.52 5.43 -26.57
N SER A 186 2.70 6.08 -26.52
CA SER A 186 3.97 5.45 -26.90
C SER A 186 4.30 4.23 -26.04
N TYR A 187 4.03 4.33 -24.73
CA TYR A 187 4.23 3.23 -23.81
C TYR A 187 3.23 2.08 -24.05
N LEU A 188 1.94 2.41 -24.23
CA LEU A 188 0.92 1.42 -24.58
C LEU A 188 1.20 0.74 -25.92
N ARG A 189 1.68 1.48 -26.94
CA ARG A 189 2.12 0.86 -28.21
C ARG A 189 3.23 -0.15 -28.04
N ALA A 190 4.17 0.09 -27.12
CA ALA A 190 5.21 -0.90 -26.80
C ALA A 190 4.61 -2.18 -26.22
N HIS A 191 3.67 -2.06 -25.27
CA HIS A 191 2.97 -3.22 -24.73
C HIS A 191 2.14 -3.96 -25.78
N ILE A 192 1.39 -3.23 -26.63
CA ILE A 192 0.65 -3.85 -27.75
C ILE A 192 1.57 -4.68 -28.64
N ARG A 193 2.77 -4.22 -28.97
CA ARG A 193 3.72 -4.98 -29.78
C ARG A 193 4.19 -6.25 -29.06
N ILE A 194 4.40 -6.22 -27.75
CA ILE A 194 4.82 -7.37 -26.97
C ILE A 194 3.72 -8.44 -26.96
N ILE A 195 2.50 -8.07 -26.58
CA ILE A 195 1.37 -9.00 -26.46
C ILE A 195 0.83 -9.51 -27.81
N SER A 196 1.22 -8.89 -28.91
CA SER A 196 0.78 -9.24 -30.26
C SER A 196 1.92 -9.68 -31.19
N ASP A 197 3.06 -10.07 -30.62
CA ASP A 197 4.22 -10.54 -31.41
C ASP A 197 3.85 -11.78 -32.27
N GLU A 198 3.06 -12.67 -31.69
CA GLU A 198 2.56 -13.87 -32.39
C GLU A 198 1.33 -13.59 -33.27
N ASP A 199 0.59 -12.50 -33.02
CA ASP A 199 -0.57 -12.08 -33.83
C ASP A 199 -0.49 -10.61 -34.25
N PRO A 200 0.23 -10.29 -35.34
CA PRO A 200 0.35 -8.92 -35.82
C PRO A 200 -0.98 -8.25 -36.22
N LEU A 201 -2.00 -9.03 -36.62
CA LEU A 201 -3.32 -8.47 -36.94
C LEU A 201 -4.03 -7.98 -35.67
N ARG A 202 -4.00 -8.78 -34.59
CA ARG A 202 -4.50 -8.37 -33.27
C ARG A 202 -3.86 -7.05 -32.84
N GLY A 203 -2.53 -6.93 -32.97
CA GLY A 203 -1.81 -5.69 -32.65
C GLY A 203 -2.28 -4.47 -33.43
N LYS A 204 -2.54 -4.62 -34.72
CA LYS A 204 -3.09 -3.53 -35.57
C LYS A 204 -4.52 -3.15 -35.14
N VAL A 205 -5.36 -4.10 -34.81
CA VAL A 205 -6.74 -3.87 -34.37
C VAL A 205 -6.74 -3.13 -33.03
N ILE A 206 -5.94 -3.57 -32.04
CA ILE A 206 -5.85 -2.91 -30.74
C ILE A 206 -5.25 -1.50 -30.88
N ARG A 207 -4.28 -1.31 -31.76
CA ARG A 207 -3.75 0.00 -32.05
C ARG A 207 -4.82 0.95 -32.62
N ALA A 208 -5.69 0.47 -33.50
CA ALA A 208 -6.80 1.24 -34.06
C ALA A 208 -7.86 1.63 -33.01
N MET A 209 -7.98 0.85 -31.94
CA MET A 209 -8.80 1.20 -30.76
C MET A 209 -8.19 2.29 -29.90
N LEU A 210 -6.84 2.43 -29.91
CA LEU A 210 -6.09 3.41 -29.12
C LEU A 210 -5.93 4.75 -29.83
N GLU A 211 -5.58 4.73 -31.12
CA GLU A 211 -5.14 5.91 -31.88
C GLU A 211 -6.21 6.36 -32.88
N THR A 212 -6.63 7.61 -32.79
CA THR A 212 -7.60 8.21 -33.73
C THR A 212 -7.00 8.42 -35.11
N ASP A 213 -5.73 8.78 -35.19
CA ASP A 213 -5.01 9.11 -36.46
C ASP A 213 -4.47 7.86 -37.17
N TYR A 214 -4.58 6.66 -36.57
CA TYR A 214 -4.17 5.40 -37.19
C TYR A 214 -5.29 4.83 -38.06
N GLU A 215 -5.11 4.76 -39.39
CA GLU A 215 -6.02 4.09 -40.32
C GLU A 215 -5.79 2.55 -40.23
N LEU A 216 -6.85 1.77 -40.02
CA LEU A 216 -6.77 0.30 -40.06
C LEU A 216 -7.29 -0.20 -41.42
N LYS A 217 -6.37 -0.81 -42.17
CA LYS A 217 -6.68 -1.54 -43.41
C LYS A 217 -6.29 -3.00 -43.27
N VAL A 218 -7.17 -3.85 -43.81
CA VAL A 218 -6.91 -5.29 -43.94
C VAL A 218 -7.17 -5.69 -45.40
N GLY A 219 -6.11 -5.98 -46.15
CA GLY A 219 -6.17 -6.05 -47.58
C GLY A 219 -6.55 -4.68 -48.18
N ASP A 220 -7.54 -4.67 -49.06
CA ASP A 220 -8.06 -3.44 -49.71
C ASP A 220 -9.22 -2.78 -48.93
N GLU A 221 -9.70 -3.42 -47.85
CA GLU A 221 -10.82 -2.91 -47.04
C GLU A 221 -10.34 -2.01 -45.90
N VAL A 222 -10.88 -0.79 -45.85
CA VAL A 222 -10.68 0.12 -44.72
C VAL A 222 -11.66 -0.24 -43.62
N ILE A 223 -11.14 -0.77 -42.54
CA ILE A 223 -11.94 -1.18 -41.36
C ILE A 223 -12.24 0.03 -40.48
N LYS A 224 -11.25 0.91 -40.30
CA LYS A 224 -11.34 2.13 -39.50
C LYS A 224 -10.61 3.27 -40.24
N PRO A 225 -11.32 4.34 -40.64
CA PRO A 225 -10.67 5.50 -41.21
C PRO A 225 -9.88 6.32 -40.18
N GLU A 226 -9.00 7.18 -40.64
CA GLU A 226 -8.33 8.18 -39.80
C GLU A 226 -9.36 9.17 -39.21
N GLY A 227 -9.14 9.59 -37.98
CA GLY A 227 -10.00 10.53 -37.24
C GLY A 227 -11.09 9.89 -36.39
N GLU A 228 -11.23 8.58 -36.39
CA GLU A 228 -12.20 7.84 -35.59
C GLU A 228 -11.48 6.94 -34.59
N LEU A 229 -12.22 6.40 -33.61
CA LEU A 229 -11.76 5.31 -32.74
C LEU A 229 -12.47 4.02 -33.10
N LEU A 230 -11.75 2.90 -33.09
CA LEU A 230 -12.35 1.60 -33.37
C LEU A 230 -13.08 1.07 -32.12
N THR A 231 -14.32 0.67 -32.33
CA THR A 231 -15.09 -0.17 -31.42
C THR A 231 -15.75 -1.26 -32.24
N LEU A 232 -15.62 -2.51 -31.83
CA LEU A 232 -16.17 -3.66 -32.54
C LEU A 232 -17.28 -4.30 -31.72
N THR A 233 -18.39 -4.60 -32.34
CA THR A 233 -19.35 -5.57 -31.84
C THR A 233 -18.82 -6.99 -32.05
N ALA A 234 -19.37 -7.99 -31.34
CA ALA A 234 -19.01 -9.40 -31.53
C ALA A 234 -19.02 -9.83 -32.99
N LYS A 235 -20.04 -9.42 -33.75
CA LYS A 235 -20.17 -9.76 -35.18
C LYS A 235 -19.10 -9.14 -36.05
N GLU A 236 -18.70 -7.90 -35.76
CA GLU A 236 -17.63 -7.20 -36.49
C GLU A 236 -16.27 -7.77 -36.15
N ALA A 237 -16.05 -8.14 -34.88
CA ALA A 237 -14.83 -8.81 -34.42
C ALA A 237 -14.64 -10.17 -35.11
N MET A 238 -15.74 -10.89 -35.34
CA MET A 238 -15.74 -12.22 -35.99
C MET A 238 -15.86 -12.17 -37.52
N LYS A 239 -15.91 -10.95 -38.12
CA LYS A 239 -15.89 -10.82 -39.58
C LYS A 239 -14.53 -11.29 -40.12
N GLU A 240 -14.59 -12.15 -41.15
CA GLU A 240 -13.39 -12.76 -41.72
C GLU A 240 -12.72 -11.87 -42.78
N TYR A 241 -11.40 -11.87 -42.78
CA TYR A 241 -10.54 -11.13 -43.69
C TYR A 241 -9.29 -11.91 -44.06
N GLY A 242 -8.71 -11.58 -45.21
CA GLY A 242 -7.46 -12.18 -45.68
C GLY A 242 -7.66 -13.47 -46.48
N ASP A 243 -6.53 -14.06 -46.91
CA ASP A 243 -6.48 -15.35 -47.61
C ASP A 243 -5.29 -16.15 -47.04
N PRO A 244 -5.54 -17.21 -46.25
CA PRO A 244 -6.84 -17.76 -45.88
C PRO A 244 -7.67 -16.81 -45.00
N PRO A 245 -9.02 -16.92 -45.05
CA PRO A 245 -9.90 -16.09 -44.25
C PRO A 245 -9.74 -16.37 -42.75
N ARG A 246 -9.62 -15.30 -41.94
CA ARG A 246 -9.59 -15.37 -40.49
C ARG A 246 -10.42 -14.26 -39.89
N ALA A 247 -10.97 -14.48 -38.70
CA ALA A 247 -11.65 -13.42 -37.93
C ALA A 247 -10.72 -12.24 -37.68
N LEU A 248 -11.30 -11.03 -37.69
CA LEU A 248 -10.55 -9.79 -37.40
C LEU A 248 -9.97 -9.79 -36.00
N LEU A 249 -10.78 -10.20 -35.01
CA LEU A 249 -10.38 -10.27 -33.60
C LEU A 249 -11.27 -11.28 -32.86
N GLY A 250 -10.68 -12.33 -32.28
CA GLY A 250 -11.41 -13.31 -31.48
C GLY A 250 -11.58 -14.67 -32.13
N GLU A 251 -12.10 -15.62 -31.32
CA GLU A 251 -12.15 -17.03 -31.62
C GLU A 251 -13.58 -17.55 -31.85
N GLY A 252 -14.60 -16.89 -31.25
CA GLY A 252 -16.00 -17.33 -31.38
C GLY A 252 -16.99 -16.42 -30.63
N ILE A 253 -18.30 -16.70 -30.93
CA ILE A 253 -19.42 -16.03 -30.21
C ILE A 253 -20.23 -17.15 -29.54
N TYR A 254 -20.44 -17.03 -28.22
CA TYR A 254 -21.16 -18.01 -27.40
C TYR A 254 -22.14 -17.31 -26.48
N ASP A 255 -23.26 -17.95 -26.14
CA ASP A 255 -24.29 -17.38 -25.29
C ASP A 255 -23.81 -17.24 -23.82
N ASP A 256 -22.93 -18.15 -23.37
CA ASP A 256 -22.37 -18.19 -22.03
C ASP A 256 -20.99 -18.88 -22.00
N VAL A 257 -20.30 -18.78 -20.87
CA VAL A 257 -18.98 -19.39 -20.66
C VAL A 257 -19.07 -20.92 -20.69
N GLU A 258 -20.15 -21.51 -20.22
CA GLU A 258 -20.37 -22.95 -20.21
C GLU A 258 -20.42 -23.54 -21.64
N THR A 259 -21.16 -22.87 -22.52
CA THR A 259 -21.27 -23.26 -23.94
C THR A 259 -19.93 -23.10 -24.65
N LEU A 260 -19.21 -22.01 -24.38
CA LEU A 260 -17.86 -21.78 -24.90
C LEU A 260 -16.94 -22.94 -24.49
N LEU A 261 -16.90 -23.23 -23.19
CA LEU A 261 -16.01 -24.28 -22.67
C LEU A 261 -16.34 -25.68 -23.17
N ALA A 262 -17.63 -26.01 -23.30
CA ALA A 262 -18.05 -27.27 -23.83
C ALA A 262 -17.53 -27.51 -25.27
N GLU A 263 -17.49 -26.46 -26.09
CA GLU A 263 -16.93 -26.54 -27.44
C GLU A 263 -15.39 -26.54 -27.44
N ARG A 264 -14.76 -25.69 -26.61
CA ARG A 264 -13.30 -25.51 -26.54
C ARG A 264 -12.58 -26.77 -26.02
N VAL A 265 -13.17 -27.44 -25.03
CA VAL A 265 -12.60 -28.62 -24.35
C VAL A 265 -12.96 -29.92 -25.10
N GLY A 266 -14.06 -29.93 -25.83
CA GLY A 266 -14.52 -31.10 -26.60
C GLY A 266 -14.91 -32.28 -25.72
N ASP A 267 -14.30 -33.47 -25.98
CA ASP A 267 -14.69 -34.72 -25.31
C ASP A 267 -14.10 -34.91 -23.89
N ALA A 268 -13.20 -34.02 -23.44
CA ALA A 268 -12.62 -34.10 -22.09
C ALA A 268 -13.64 -33.71 -21.00
N THR A 269 -13.45 -34.23 -19.81
CA THR A 269 -14.27 -33.83 -18.65
C THR A 269 -13.91 -32.42 -18.23
N LEU A 270 -14.91 -31.57 -18.06
CA LEU A 270 -14.74 -30.17 -17.71
C LEU A 270 -15.10 -29.94 -16.23
N GLU A 271 -14.22 -29.32 -15.45
CA GLU A 271 -14.50 -28.83 -14.11
C GLU A 271 -14.37 -27.30 -14.08
N ILE A 272 -15.50 -26.60 -13.85
CA ILE A 272 -15.54 -25.13 -13.81
C ILE A 272 -15.55 -24.68 -12.37
N LYS A 273 -14.50 -23.96 -11.96
CA LYS A 273 -14.40 -23.26 -10.68
C LYS A 273 -14.62 -21.77 -10.93
N ARG A 274 -15.53 -21.15 -10.20
CA ARG A 274 -15.77 -19.70 -10.30
C ARG A 274 -15.16 -18.98 -9.11
N TYR A 275 -14.52 -17.84 -9.38
CA TYR A 275 -14.04 -16.98 -8.33
C TYR A 275 -15.22 -16.38 -7.56
N GLU A 276 -15.31 -16.70 -6.29
CA GLU A 276 -16.34 -16.13 -5.40
C GLU A 276 -15.82 -14.84 -4.74
N LEU A 277 -16.44 -13.71 -5.10
CA LEU A 277 -16.19 -12.42 -4.46
C LEU A 277 -16.61 -12.47 -2.98
N SER A 278 -15.65 -12.42 -2.09
CA SER A 278 -15.94 -12.31 -0.65
C SER A 278 -16.18 -10.84 -0.25
N GLY A 279 -17.11 -10.61 0.69
CA GLY A 279 -17.31 -9.26 1.27
C GLY A 279 -16.04 -8.67 1.90
N ALA A 280 -15.04 -9.50 2.21
CA ALA A 280 -13.72 -9.09 2.67
C ALA A 280 -12.93 -8.33 1.59
N GLU A 281 -13.13 -8.62 0.31
CA GLU A 281 -12.44 -7.94 -0.79
C GLU A 281 -12.92 -6.51 -0.98
N VAL A 282 -14.20 -6.26 -0.76
CA VAL A 282 -14.75 -4.91 -0.73
C VAL A 282 -14.09 -4.08 0.40
N LEU A 283 -13.83 -4.70 1.55
CA LEU A 283 -13.16 -4.06 2.67
C LEU A 283 -11.65 -3.86 2.39
N GLY A 284 -11.00 -4.81 1.75
CA GLY A 284 -9.58 -4.74 1.36
C GLY A 284 -9.26 -3.54 0.47
N LYS A 285 -10.23 -3.12 -0.37
CA LYS A 285 -10.15 -1.91 -1.20
C LYS A 285 -9.78 -0.66 -0.38
N TRP A 286 -10.47 -0.46 0.75
CA TRP A 286 -10.29 0.69 1.62
C TRP A 286 -9.03 0.59 2.46
N ILE A 287 -8.69 -0.62 2.94
CA ILE A 287 -7.55 -0.86 3.82
C ILE A 287 -6.24 -0.51 3.12
N ASN A 288 -6.06 -0.93 1.86
CA ASN A 288 -4.82 -0.66 1.13
C ASN A 288 -4.59 0.85 0.89
N ALA A 289 -5.65 1.61 0.60
CA ALA A 289 -5.55 3.06 0.43
C ALA A 289 -5.10 3.79 1.71
N ILE A 290 -5.43 3.25 2.88
CA ILE A 290 -5.13 3.87 4.19
C ILE A 290 -3.96 3.17 4.92
N THR A 291 -3.23 2.27 4.27
CA THR A 291 -2.10 1.54 4.84
C THR A 291 -1.09 2.44 5.59
N PRO A 292 -0.57 3.55 5.02
CA PRO A 292 0.36 4.41 5.75
C PRO A 292 -0.27 5.06 6.99
N LEU A 293 -1.56 5.37 6.93
CA LEU A 293 -2.30 5.93 8.06
C LEU A 293 -2.50 4.89 9.17
N LEU A 294 -2.87 3.65 8.82
CA LEU A 294 -3.00 2.54 9.77
C LEU A 294 -1.67 2.23 10.46
N MET A 295 -0.58 2.22 9.69
CA MET A 295 0.78 2.10 10.25
C MET A 295 1.08 3.22 11.25
N ALA A 296 0.84 4.47 10.86
CA ALA A 296 1.10 5.62 11.72
C ALA A 296 0.28 5.56 13.01
N ILE A 297 -1.00 5.19 12.94
CA ILE A 297 -1.88 5.02 14.10
C ILE A 297 -1.37 3.85 14.96
N GLY A 298 -1.05 2.71 14.35
CA GLY A 298 -0.58 1.52 15.06
C GLY A 298 0.70 1.80 15.86
N VAL A 299 1.71 2.40 15.22
CA VAL A 299 2.97 2.75 15.88
C VAL A 299 2.77 3.82 16.96
N ALA A 300 1.97 4.87 16.67
CA ALA A 300 1.69 5.93 17.66
C ALA A 300 0.94 5.37 18.88
N CYS A 301 -0.04 4.50 18.69
CA CYS A 301 -0.77 3.87 19.79
C CYS A 301 0.16 2.98 20.65
N ILE A 302 1.01 2.18 20.03
CA ILE A 302 2.00 1.36 20.74
C ILE A 302 2.96 2.26 21.52
N TYR A 303 3.45 3.36 20.93
CA TYR A 303 4.33 4.30 21.60
C TYR A 303 3.65 4.95 22.83
N ILE A 304 2.39 5.40 22.69
CA ILE A 304 1.63 6.02 23.80
C ILE A 304 1.44 5.00 24.94
N GLU A 305 1.17 3.73 24.61
CA GLU A 305 1.04 2.67 25.63
C GLU A 305 2.32 2.50 26.46
N PHE A 306 3.51 2.56 25.83
CA PHE A 306 4.77 2.52 26.55
C PHE A 306 5.05 3.75 27.43
N GLN A 307 4.51 4.90 27.07
CA GLN A 307 4.68 6.14 27.84
C GLN A 307 3.65 6.29 28.97
N SER A 308 2.52 5.61 28.89
CA SER A 308 1.42 5.71 29.84
C SER A 308 1.27 4.39 30.61
N PRO A 309 1.85 4.26 31.80
CA PRO A 309 1.74 3.00 32.58
C PRO A 309 0.36 2.86 33.23
N GLY A 310 -0.67 2.61 32.44
CA GLY A 310 -2.04 2.56 32.95
C GLY A 310 -2.98 1.65 32.18
N PHE A 311 -2.45 1.02 31.16
CA PHE A 311 -2.83 -0.18 30.52
C PHE A 311 -3.99 -0.34 29.55
N GLY A 312 -3.62 -0.81 28.39
CA GLY A 312 -4.37 -1.74 27.53
C GLY A 312 -5.08 -1.07 26.37
N VAL A 313 -5.63 0.11 26.50
CA VAL A 313 -6.49 0.68 25.45
C VAL A 313 -5.67 1.04 24.21
N PHE A 314 -4.57 1.74 24.36
CA PHE A 314 -3.74 2.15 23.24
C PHE A 314 -2.97 0.95 22.64
N GLY A 315 -2.49 0.03 23.48
CA GLY A 315 -1.84 -1.20 23.01
C GLY A 315 -2.80 -2.08 22.21
N VAL A 316 -4.04 -2.25 22.69
CA VAL A 316 -5.08 -2.99 21.96
C VAL A 316 -5.43 -2.27 20.65
N MET A 317 -5.59 -0.94 20.66
CA MET A 317 -5.86 -0.17 19.43
C MET A 317 -4.71 -0.32 18.41
N GLY A 318 -3.46 -0.29 18.86
CA GLY A 318 -2.29 -0.52 18.02
C GLY A 318 -2.30 -1.90 17.37
N LEU A 319 -2.54 -2.96 18.16
CA LEU A 319 -2.65 -4.33 17.65
C LEU A 319 -3.83 -4.50 16.68
N VAL A 320 -4.97 -3.88 16.97
CA VAL A 320 -6.11 -3.88 16.05
C VAL A 320 -5.76 -3.18 14.73
N ALA A 321 -5.09 -2.03 14.78
CA ALA A 321 -4.66 -1.31 13.58
C ALA A 321 -3.74 -2.19 12.70
N PHE A 322 -2.77 -2.88 13.29
CA PHE A 322 -1.92 -3.84 12.56
C PHE A 322 -2.69 -5.08 12.11
N GLY A 323 -3.64 -5.58 12.89
CA GLY A 323 -4.53 -6.68 12.49
C GLY A 323 -5.35 -6.34 11.24
N VAL A 324 -5.90 -5.11 11.19
CA VAL A 324 -6.63 -4.60 10.02
C VAL A 324 -5.68 -4.46 8.82
N LEU A 325 -4.46 -3.95 9.02
CA LEU A 325 -3.45 -3.78 7.97
C LEU A 325 -3.04 -5.12 7.36
N PHE A 326 -2.67 -6.12 8.17
CA PHE A 326 -2.32 -7.45 7.68
C PHE A 326 -3.52 -8.20 7.08
N GLY A 327 -4.73 -7.97 7.61
CA GLY A 327 -5.98 -8.43 7.00
C GLY A 327 -6.15 -7.87 5.58
N GLY A 328 -5.80 -6.59 5.38
CA GLY A 328 -5.76 -5.96 4.05
C GLY A 328 -4.76 -6.62 3.10
N PHE A 329 -3.55 -6.93 3.57
CA PHE A 329 -2.54 -7.65 2.77
C PHE A 329 -3.01 -9.05 2.38
N TYR A 330 -3.65 -9.77 3.30
CA TYR A 330 -4.24 -11.07 3.02
C TYR A 330 -5.32 -11.01 1.95
N VAL A 331 -6.25 -10.05 2.08
CA VAL A 331 -7.34 -9.85 1.12
C VAL A 331 -6.81 -9.40 -0.26
N ALA A 332 -5.75 -8.59 -0.27
CA ALA A 332 -5.10 -8.17 -1.52
C ALA A 332 -4.31 -9.32 -2.20
N GLY A 333 -4.25 -10.52 -1.60
CA GLY A 333 -3.48 -11.65 -2.11
C GLY A 333 -1.97 -11.44 -2.09
N LEU A 334 -1.48 -10.51 -1.25
CA LEU A 334 -0.05 -10.22 -1.12
C LEU A 334 0.62 -11.17 -0.12
N ALA A 335 -0.06 -11.48 0.99
CA ALA A 335 0.51 -12.26 2.09
C ALA A 335 -0.53 -13.12 2.80
N GLY A 336 -0.08 -14.23 3.40
CA GLY A 336 -0.87 -15.06 4.29
C GLY A 336 -0.92 -14.53 5.73
N TYR A 337 -1.67 -15.22 6.59
CA TYR A 337 -1.82 -14.88 8.02
C TYR A 337 -0.54 -15.09 8.83
N GLU A 338 0.42 -15.86 8.32
CA GLU A 338 1.70 -16.17 8.97
C GLU A 338 2.53 -14.91 9.26
N LEU A 339 2.46 -13.90 8.41
CA LEU A 339 3.19 -12.65 8.61
C LEU A 339 2.65 -11.85 9.81
N TYR A 340 1.34 -11.89 10.02
CA TYR A 340 0.77 -11.32 11.25
C TYR A 340 1.27 -12.05 12.50
N ALA A 341 1.37 -13.37 12.46
CA ALA A 341 1.93 -14.15 13.56
C ALA A 341 3.40 -13.79 13.84
N ILE A 342 4.22 -13.61 12.80
CA ILE A 342 5.62 -13.16 12.91
C ILE A 342 5.69 -11.75 13.52
N PHE A 343 4.81 -10.83 13.09
CA PHE A 343 4.74 -9.49 13.66
C PHE A 343 4.42 -9.51 15.14
N VAL A 344 3.40 -10.27 15.55
CA VAL A 344 2.99 -10.42 16.95
C VAL A 344 4.11 -11.06 17.78
N LEU A 345 4.79 -12.08 17.26
CA LEU A 345 5.93 -12.70 17.94
C LEU A 345 7.07 -11.69 18.15
N GLY A 346 7.39 -10.90 17.10
CA GLY A 346 8.38 -9.81 17.21
C GLY A 346 7.99 -8.79 18.27
N PHE A 347 6.72 -8.40 18.33
CA PHE A 347 6.19 -7.50 19.34
C PHE A 347 6.31 -8.09 20.76
N VAL A 348 5.98 -9.38 20.95
CA VAL A 348 6.14 -10.08 22.24
C VAL A 348 7.60 -10.11 22.68
N LEU A 349 8.55 -10.31 21.77
CA LEU A 349 9.98 -10.28 22.09
C LEU A 349 10.43 -8.90 22.60
N VAL A 350 9.96 -7.83 21.97
CA VAL A 350 10.25 -6.44 22.41
C VAL A 350 9.69 -6.20 23.82
N ILE A 351 8.44 -6.61 24.06
CA ILE A 351 7.81 -6.51 25.39
C ILE A 351 8.56 -7.35 26.42
N ALA A 352 8.92 -8.59 26.09
CA ALA A 352 9.64 -9.48 26.99
C ALA A 352 10.97 -8.87 27.45
N GLU A 353 11.73 -8.25 26.56
CA GLU A 353 12.94 -7.54 26.95
C GLU A 353 12.67 -6.37 27.89
N LEU A 354 11.68 -5.55 27.55
CA LEU A 354 11.33 -4.40 28.38
C LEU A 354 10.97 -4.80 29.83
N LEU A 355 10.31 -5.96 30.00
CA LEU A 355 9.86 -6.46 31.30
C LEU A 355 10.94 -7.26 32.03
N LEU A 356 11.75 -8.06 31.34
CA LEU A 356 12.68 -9.03 31.95
C LEU A 356 14.11 -8.48 32.03
N MET A 357 14.58 -7.77 31.00
CA MET A 357 15.99 -7.37 30.86
C MET A 357 16.11 -5.96 30.22
N PRO A 358 15.56 -4.92 30.84
CA PRO A 358 15.51 -3.59 30.22
C PRO A 358 16.92 -3.08 29.87
N GLY A 359 17.14 -2.83 28.56
CA GLY A 359 18.39 -2.27 28.04
C GLY A 359 19.42 -3.28 27.55
N ALA A 360 19.15 -4.58 27.57
CA ALA A 360 20.06 -5.60 27.04
C ALA A 360 20.08 -5.65 25.49
N LEU A 361 19.01 -5.20 24.84
CA LEU A 361 18.78 -5.16 23.38
C LEU A 361 18.85 -6.54 22.68
N PHE A 362 18.93 -7.63 23.45
CA PHE A 362 19.11 -8.97 22.92
C PHE A 362 17.84 -9.54 22.27
N LEU A 363 16.68 -9.25 22.85
CA LEU A 363 15.37 -9.67 22.30
C LEU A 363 14.73 -8.56 21.46
N SER A 364 14.98 -7.29 21.76
CA SER A 364 14.39 -6.16 21.04
C SER A 364 14.89 -6.04 19.62
N ILE A 365 16.19 -6.28 19.37
CA ILE A 365 16.74 -6.20 18.00
C ILE A 365 16.11 -7.25 17.10
N PRO A 366 16.10 -8.57 17.42
CA PRO A 366 15.43 -9.55 16.58
C PRO A 366 13.91 -9.33 16.54
N GLY A 367 13.28 -8.91 17.65
CA GLY A 367 11.86 -8.57 17.68
C GLY A 367 11.50 -7.45 16.71
N LEU A 368 12.26 -6.35 16.71
CA LEU A 368 12.06 -5.24 15.77
C LEU A 368 12.33 -5.66 14.34
N ALA A 369 13.36 -6.46 14.09
CA ALA A 369 13.65 -7.01 12.78
C ALA A 369 12.50 -7.87 12.24
N MET A 370 11.89 -8.70 13.10
CA MET A 370 10.72 -9.50 12.74
C MET A 370 9.51 -8.61 12.44
N MET A 371 9.24 -7.58 13.23
CA MET A 371 8.15 -6.63 12.98
C MET A 371 8.32 -5.89 11.66
N LEU A 372 9.48 -5.27 11.43
CA LEU A 372 9.76 -4.53 10.19
C LEU A 372 9.81 -5.46 8.99
N GLY A 373 10.45 -6.62 9.14
CA GLY A 373 10.54 -7.63 8.08
C GLY A 373 9.16 -8.14 7.65
N SER A 374 8.26 -8.42 8.58
CA SER A 374 6.90 -8.86 8.26
C SER A 374 6.05 -7.77 7.59
N LEU A 375 6.24 -6.50 7.96
CA LEU A 375 5.58 -5.37 7.30
C LEU A 375 6.07 -5.21 5.86
N ILE A 376 7.38 -5.23 5.64
CA ILE A 376 7.97 -5.12 4.30
C ILE A 376 7.53 -6.31 3.43
N TRP A 377 7.70 -7.54 3.95
CA TRP A 377 7.34 -8.75 3.21
C TRP A 377 5.85 -8.83 2.89
N GLY A 378 4.98 -8.37 3.80
CA GLY A 378 3.53 -8.34 3.60
C GLY A 378 3.07 -7.42 2.46
N MET A 379 3.95 -6.52 2.02
CA MET A 379 3.69 -5.63 0.87
C MET A 379 4.35 -6.11 -0.42
N VAL A 380 5.22 -7.14 -0.35
CA VAL A 380 5.89 -7.73 -1.51
C VAL A 380 4.91 -8.63 -2.25
N ASP A 381 4.79 -8.46 -3.56
CA ASP A 381 3.99 -9.34 -4.41
C ASP A 381 4.75 -10.63 -4.73
N TYR A 382 4.55 -11.65 -3.90
CA TYR A 382 5.13 -12.98 -4.09
C TYR A 382 4.20 -13.86 -4.93
N TRP A 383 4.77 -14.53 -5.94
CA TRP A 383 4.03 -15.45 -6.81
C TRP A 383 4.41 -16.90 -6.53
N PRO A 384 3.41 -17.84 -6.51
CA PRO A 384 3.67 -19.25 -6.25
C PRO A 384 4.44 -19.92 -7.39
N LYS A 385 5.05 -21.08 -7.09
CA LYS A 385 5.77 -21.93 -8.05
C LYS A 385 6.88 -21.24 -8.86
N GLY A 386 7.37 -20.08 -8.37
CA GLY A 386 8.48 -19.39 -9.05
C GLY A 386 8.11 -18.68 -10.35
N THR A 387 6.81 -18.50 -10.64
CA THR A 387 6.32 -17.79 -11.82
C THR A 387 6.61 -16.28 -11.78
N GLY A 388 7.14 -15.76 -10.66
CA GLY A 388 7.61 -14.40 -10.51
C GLY A 388 9.02 -14.35 -9.93
N THR A 389 9.89 -13.50 -10.47
CA THR A 389 11.26 -13.31 -9.94
C THR A 389 11.24 -12.28 -8.82
N LEU A 390 11.68 -12.68 -7.61
CA LEU A 390 11.97 -11.72 -6.54
C LEU A 390 13.29 -11.02 -6.86
N THR A 391 13.21 -9.74 -7.17
CA THR A 391 14.36 -8.85 -7.36
C THR A 391 14.49 -7.90 -6.17
N LEU A 392 15.64 -7.24 -6.02
CA LEU A 392 15.80 -6.20 -5.01
C LEU A 392 14.79 -5.04 -5.21
N ASP A 393 14.42 -4.77 -6.45
CA ASP A 393 13.45 -3.73 -6.80
C ASP A 393 12.05 -4.02 -6.22
N SER A 394 11.67 -5.31 -6.09
CA SER A 394 10.40 -5.72 -5.46
C SER A 394 10.27 -5.27 -3.99
N PHE A 395 11.38 -4.94 -3.33
CA PHE A 395 11.41 -4.49 -1.93
C PHE A 395 11.49 -2.96 -1.80
N VAL A 396 11.79 -2.22 -2.87
CA VAL A 396 11.99 -0.77 -2.81
C VAL A 396 10.70 -0.04 -2.42
N GLU A 397 9.60 -0.31 -3.10
CA GLU A 397 8.31 0.31 -2.79
C GLU A 397 7.80 -0.05 -1.39
N PRO A 398 7.78 -1.34 -0.96
CA PRO A 398 7.46 -1.72 0.41
C PRO A 398 8.33 -1.02 1.45
N PHE A 399 9.63 -0.95 1.24
CA PHE A 399 10.56 -0.29 2.15
C PHE A 399 10.26 1.21 2.27
N VAL A 400 10.07 1.91 1.15
CA VAL A 400 9.72 3.34 1.13
C VAL A 400 8.40 3.59 1.87
N ASN A 401 7.40 2.74 1.68
CA ASN A 401 6.10 2.85 2.35
C ASN A 401 6.23 2.65 3.87
N VAL A 402 7.05 1.70 4.33
CA VAL A 402 7.34 1.49 5.76
C VAL A 402 8.06 2.70 6.35
N VAL A 403 9.09 3.22 5.68
CA VAL A 403 9.82 4.42 6.11
C VAL A 403 8.89 5.63 6.17
N PHE A 404 8.04 5.81 5.16
CA PHE A 404 7.05 6.90 5.15
C PHE A 404 6.03 6.77 6.28
N GLY A 405 5.51 5.58 6.55
CA GLY A 405 4.61 5.30 7.66
C GLY A 405 5.26 5.59 9.02
N LEU A 406 6.53 5.20 9.21
CA LEU A 406 7.30 5.50 10.42
C LEU A 406 7.56 7.01 10.57
N ALA A 407 7.89 7.71 9.49
CA ALA A 407 8.05 9.16 9.50
C ALA A 407 6.73 9.87 9.87
N LEU A 408 5.62 9.43 9.29
CA LEU A 408 4.29 9.95 9.61
C LEU A 408 3.92 9.68 11.08
N SER A 409 4.26 8.50 11.62
CA SER A 409 4.05 8.18 13.03
C SER A 409 4.85 9.11 13.96
N LEU A 410 6.11 9.41 13.60
CA LEU A 410 6.94 10.35 14.37
C LEU A 410 6.31 11.75 14.38
N VAL A 411 5.83 12.23 13.25
CA VAL A 411 5.10 13.49 13.15
C VAL A 411 3.85 13.47 14.02
N ALA A 412 3.06 12.39 13.93
CA ALA A 412 1.85 12.21 14.75
C ALA A 412 2.17 12.23 16.26
N ILE A 413 3.22 11.53 16.68
CA ILE A 413 3.69 11.53 18.08
C ILE A 413 4.09 12.94 18.53
N LEU A 414 4.85 13.68 17.72
CA LEU A 414 5.27 15.05 18.04
C LEU A 414 4.08 16.01 18.14
N VAL A 415 3.11 15.89 17.24
CA VAL A 415 1.86 16.67 17.26
C VAL A 415 1.03 16.33 18.49
N LEU A 416 0.81 15.04 18.78
CA LEU A 416 0.09 14.59 19.97
C LEU A 416 0.77 15.05 21.26
N TYR A 417 2.09 14.91 21.36
CA TYR A 417 2.86 15.41 22.50
C TYR A 417 2.63 16.92 22.71
N ARG A 418 2.65 17.70 21.62
CA ARG A 418 2.43 19.14 21.68
C ARG A 418 1.00 19.54 22.06
N LEU A 419 0.00 18.76 21.60
CA LEU A 419 -1.42 18.98 21.92
C LEU A 419 -1.77 18.56 23.34
N ILE A 420 -1.17 17.48 23.85
CA ILE A 420 -1.44 16.96 25.20
C ILE A 420 -0.77 17.83 26.25
N LYS A 421 0.46 18.32 25.97
CA LYS A 421 1.21 19.14 26.90
C LYS A 421 0.48 20.46 27.23
N GLY A 422 0.07 20.62 28.48
CA GLY A 422 -0.69 21.77 28.97
C GLY A 422 -2.20 21.71 28.78
N SER A 423 -2.73 20.58 28.25
CA SER A 423 -4.17 20.38 28.09
C SER A 423 -4.81 19.74 29.34
N PRO A 424 -6.14 19.88 29.54
CA PRO A 424 -6.85 19.15 30.59
C PRO A 424 -6.69 17.63 30.52
N ILE A 425 -6.37 17.11 29.33
CA ILE A 425 -6.14 15.69 29.04
C ILE A 425 -4.85 15.20 29.71
N GLU A 426 -3.82 16.04 29.82
CA GLU A 426 -2.59 15.71 30.54
C GLU A 426 -2.85 15.28 31.99
N ARG A 427 -3.82 15.91 32.65
CA ARG A 427 -4.19 15.61 34.04
C ARG A 427 -4.97 14.30 34.20
N SER A 428 -5.61 13.81 33.14
CA SER A 428 -6.38 12.55 33.16
C SER A 428 -5.59 11.35 32.61
N VAL A 429 -4.60 11.60 31.75
CA VAL A 429 -3.75 10.55 31.14
C VAL A 429 -2.48 10.33 31.95
N VAL A 430 -1.90 11.39 32.51
CA VAL A 430 -0.82 11.29 33.47
C VAL A 430 -1.44 11.11 34.86
N LEU A 431 -1.64 9.88 35.26
CA LEU A 431 -1.89 9.59 36.66
C LEU A 431 -0.77 10.22 37.47
N SER A 432 -1.10 11.26 38.26
CA SER A 432 -0.21 11.78 39.27
C SER A 432 -0.04 10.67 40.32
N GLY A 433 0.86 9.76 40.03
CA GLY A 433 1.29 8.69 40.92
C GLY A 433 2.07 9.30 42.08
N THR A 434 1.36 9.91 43.05
CA THR A 434 1.86 10.09 44.38
C THR A 434 1.84 8.75 45.14
N VAL A 435 2.76 7.88 44.73
CA VAL A 435 3.22 6.80 45.60
C VAL A 435 4.72 6.91 45.68
N GLY A 436 5.15 7.40 46.80
CA GLY A 436 6.46 7.35 47.45
C GLY A 436 7.67 7.02 46.55
N GLY A 437 8.38 8.09 46.06
CA GLY A 437 9.68 7.91 45.42
C GLY A 437 10.09 9.17 44.66
N GLY A 438 10.93 10.00 45.23
CA GLY A 438 11.53 11.23 44.79
C GLY A 438 11.65 11.46 43.27
N GLY A 439 10.78 12.27 42.73
CA GLY A 439 10.88 12.85 41.39
C GLY A 439 10.78 14.36 41.48
N SER A 440 11.84 15.02 41.13
CA SER A 440 12.02 16.47 41.09
C SER A 440 11.10 17.15 40.08
N SER A 441 9.90 17.53 40.48
CA SER A 441 9.14 18.52 39.74
C SER A 441 8.50 19.51 40.69
N SER A 442 8.80 20.74 40.48
CA SER A 442 8.26 21.92 41.18
C SER A 442 8.73 22.15 42.63
N ARG A 443 10.02 22.00 42.87
CA ARG A 443 10.62 22.50 44.11
C ARG A 443 10.48 24.02 44.31
N GLU A 444 10.40 24.78 43.22
CA GLU A 444 10.30 26.24 43.30
C GLU A 444 8.91 26.75 43.71
N ASP A 445 7.82 26.14 43.18
CA ASP A 445 6.47 26.55 43.53
C ASP A 445 6.03 26.10 44.92
N GLU A 446 6.55 24.98 45.43
CA GLU A 446 6.28 24.49 46.78
C GLU A 446 7.08 25.24 47.84
N LEU A 447 8.27 25.73 47.50
CA LEU A 447 9.10 26.57 48.36
C LEU A 447 8.51 27.98 48.52
N VAL A 448 7.99 28.57 47.46
CA VAL A 448 7.34 29.90 47.47
C VAL A 448 6.01 29.86 48.27
N GLY A 449 5.25 28.76 48.20
CA GLY A 449 4.03 28.58 48.97
C GLY A 449 4.25 28.28 50.48
N ARG A 450 5.41 27.68 50.85
CA ARG A 450 5.75 27.34 52.23
C ARG A 450 6.34 28.49 53.00
N GLU A 451 7.16 29.35 52.40
CA GLU A 451 7.73 30.53 53.03
C GLU A 451 6.66 31.46 53.61
N ASN A 452 5.48 31.51 53.01
CA ASN A 452 4.37 32.33 53.49
C ASN A 452 3.54 31.70 54.63
N ASN A 453 3.78 30.43 54.99
CA ASN A 453 3.00 29.71 55.99
C ASN A 453 3.78 29.25 57.22
N LEU A 454 5.09 29.49 57.28
CA LEU A 454 5.88 29.12 58.46
C LEU A 454 5.73 30.15 59.58
N PRO A 455 5.69 29.72 60.84
CA PRO A 455 5.59 30.66 61.96
C PRO A 455 6.88 31.48 62.06
N ARG A 456 6.79 32.81 62.17
CA ARG A 456 7.96 33.69 62.20
C ARG A 456 8.95 33.33 63.34
N ILE A 457 10.26 33.41 63.08
CA ILE A 457 11.27 33.24 64.12
C ILE A 457 10.98 34.24 65.26
N GLY A 458 11.02 33.75 66.49
CA GLY A 458 10.66 34.51 67.67
C GLY A 458 9.20 34.39 68.08
N LEU A 459 8.32 33.81 67.25
CA LEU A 459 6.91 33.62 67.62
C LEU A 459 6.79 32.57 68.71
N THR A 460 5.97 32.89 69.75
CA THR A 460 5.70 31.96 70.88
C THR A 460 4.42 31.15 70.58
N GLY A 461 4.46 29.90 70.95
CA GLY A 461 3.37 28.92 70.84
C GLY A 461 3.32 27.97 72.01
N THR A 462 2.43 26.97 71.93
CA THR A 462 2.27 25.95 72.94
C THR A 462 2.42 24.55 72.35
N THR A 463 3.14 23.68 72.99
CA THR A 463 3.29 22.28 72.55
C THR A 463 1.98 21.53 72.72
N VAL A 464 1.51 20.90 71.64
CA VAL A 464 0.31 20.08 71.60
C VAL A 464 0.61 18.64 72.00
N THR A 465 1.79 18.18 71.59
CA THR A 465 2.34 16.84 71.97
C THR A 465 3.70 17.05 72.57
N LYS A 466 4.18 16.03 73.34
CA LYS A 466 5.54 15.99 73.83
C LYS A 466 6.53 16.02 72.67
N LEU A 467 7.56 16.81 72.72
CA LEU A 467 8.64 16.88 71.74
C LEU A 467 9.82 16.03 72.22
N PHE A 468 10.13 14.93 71.51
CA PHE A 468 11.27 14.04 71.78
C PHE A 468 11.74 13.29 70.52
N PRO A 469 12.64 13.83 69.71
CA PRO A 469 12.97 15.25 69.58
C PRO A 469 11.88 16.02 68.80
N SER A 470 10.94 15.37 68.10
CA SER A 470 9.90 15.97 67.25
C SER A 470 8.51 15.80 67.87
N GLY A 471 7.61 16.72 67.58
CA GLY A 471 6.21 16.73 67.97
C GLY A 471 5.44 17.88 67.33
N ARG A 472 4.24 18.17 67.82
CA ARG A 472 3.38 19.21 67.28
C ARG A 472 3.30 20.42 68.23
N VAL A 473 3.43 21.61 67.69
CA VAL A 473 3.30 22.91 68.35
C VAL A 473 2.23 23.73 67.68
N GLU A 474 1.46 24.46 68.46
CA GLU A 474 0.43 25.37 67.95
C GLU A 474 0.93 26.84 68.06
N PHE A 475 0.95 27.48 66.90
CA PHE A 475 1.27 28.90 66.77
C PHE A 475 0.08 29.63 66.11
N GLY A 476 -0.52 30.58 66.82
CA GLY A 476 -1.61 31.40 66.27
C GLY A 476 -2.82 30.61 65.79
N GLY A 477 -3.16 29.49 66.47
CA GLY A 477 -4.27 28.63 66.10
C GLY A 477 -4.00 27.60 65.00
N LYS A 478 -2.77 27.57 64.42
CA LYS A 478 -2.32 26.59 63.45
C LYS A 478 -1.29 25.64 64.06
N ARG A 479 -1.37 24.36 63.69
CA ARG A 479 -0.47 23.30 64.18
C ARG A 479 0.65 23.05 63.20
N TYR A 480 1.87 22.98 63.70
CA TYR A 480 3.10 22.75 62.96
C TYR A 480 3.86 21.58 63.54
N GLU A 481 4.59 20.86 62.74
CA GLU A 481 5.58 19.90 63.20
C GLU A 481 6.83 20.69 63.60
N ALA A 482 7.31 20.41 64.81
CA ALA A 482 8.45 21.14 65.35
C ALA A 482 9.38 20.16 66.10
N ARG A 483 10.64 20.52 66.19
CA ARG A 483 11.68 19.77 66.92
C ARG A 483 12.28 20.61 67.99
N CYS A 484 12.53 20.04 69.18
CA CYS A 484 13.26 20.75 70.22
C CYS A 484 14.75 20.85 69.85
N ALA A 485 15.37 22.02 70.14
CA ALA A 485 16.78 22.24 69.89
C ALA A 485 17.69 21.36 70.79
N VAL A 486 17.33 21.16 72.03
CA VAL A 486 18.04 20.32 72.97
C VAL A 486 17.07 19.68 73.97
N GLY A 487 17.25 18.39 74.23
CA GLY A 487 16.53 17.68 75.28
C GLY A 487 15.12 17.28 74.89
N MET A 488 14.13 17.49 75.76
CA MET A 488 12.77 17.09 75.68
C MET A 488 11.86 18.18 76.23
N ILE A 489 10.74 18.47 75.59
CA ILE A 489 9.76 19.45 76.01
C ILE A 489 8.43 18.76 76.20
N ASP A 490 7.79 18.93 77.35
CA ASP A 490 6.52 18.32 77.67
C ASP A 490 5.34 19.00 76.96
N SER A 491 4.22 18.27 76.80
CA SER A 491 2.99 18.80 76.23
C SER A 491 2.42 19.92 77.12
N GLY A 492 1.99 21.02 76.48
CA GLY A 492 1.46 22.21 77.16
C GLY A 492 2.51 23.26 77.53
N ALA A 493 3.82 23.04 77.28
CA ALA A 493 4.90 23.98 77.52
C ALA A 493 4.86 25.12 76.48
N LYS A 494 5.26 26.32 76.95
CA LYS A 494 5.47 27.50 76.08
C LYS A 494 6.79 27.39 75.37
N VAL A 495 6.76 27.47 74.02
CA VAL A 495 7.93 27.37 73.16
C VAL A 495 8.03 28.55 72.24
N ARG A 496 9.28 28.92 71.82
CA ARG A 496 9.54 29.96 70.87
C ARG A 496 10.32 29.39 69.65
N VAL A 497 9.95 29.82 68.45
CA VAL A 497 10.66 29.45 67.20
C VAL A 497 12.04 30.10 67.22
N VAL A 498 13.10 29.28 67.10
CA VAL A 498 14.51 29.74 67.13
C VAL A 498 15.06 29.81 65.70
N ARG A 499 14.83 28.77 64.92
CA ARG A 499 15.32 28.66 63.53
C ARG A 499 14.55 27.63 62.76
N TYR A 500 14.83 27.56 61.46
CA TYR A 500 14.38 26.46 60.59
C TYR A 500 15.60 25.61 60.26
N GLU A 501 15.41 24.31 60.21
CA GLU A 501 16.43 23.37 59.77
C GLU A 501 15.76 22.34 58.82
N ASP A 502 16.23 22.28 57.60
CA ASP A 502 15.67 21.49 56.48
C ASP A 502 14.16 21.69 56.29
N PHE A 503 13.31 20.95 56.97
CA PHE A 503 11.85 21.04 56.87
C PHE A 503 11.16 21.19 58.23
N ASP A 504 11.94 21.28 59.33
CA ASP A 504 11.43 21.30 60.66
C ASP A 504 11.54 22.72 61.27
N VAL A 505 10.54 23.06 62.09
CA VAL A 505 10.56 24.26 62.93
C VAL A 505 11.29 23.91 64.22
N ILE A 506 12.46 24.53 64.46
CA ILE A 506 13.22 24.32 65.70
C ILE A 506 12.71 25.26 66.76
N VAL A 507 12.33 24.69 67.89
CA VAL A 507 11.79 25.42 69.04
C VAL A 507 12.57 25.19 70.29
N GLU A 508 12.56 26.23 71.16
CA GLU A 508 13.12 26.19 72.51
C GLU A 508 12.01 26.46 73.53
N GLU A 509 12.12 25.88 74.75
CA GLU A 509 11.22 26.19 75.84
C GLU A 509 11.49 27.55 76.38
N VAL A 510 10.42 28.32 76.58
CA VAL A 510 10.53 29.68 77.22
C VAL A 510 10.21 29.50 78.67
N GLU A 511 11.30 29.60 79.50
CA GLU A 511 11.11 29.62 80.95
C GLU A 511 10.20 30.83 81.34
N SER A 512 9.19 30.52 82.12
CA SER A 512 8.18 31.48 82.58
C SER A 512 8.63 32.40 83.65
#